data_aa94ed1c1636e072db9378ec993d598e
#
_entry.id   aa94ed1c1636e072db9378ec993d598e
#
_cell.length_a   1.000
_cell.length_b   1.000
_cell.length_c   1.000
_cell.angle_alpha   90.00
_cell.angle_beta   90.00
_cell.angle_gamma   90.00
#
_symmetry.space_group_name_H-M   'P 1'
#
loop_
_entity.id
_entity.type
_entity.pdbx_description
1 polymer ?
#
loop_
_entity_poly.entity_id
_entity_poly.type
_entity_poly.pdbx_seq_one_letter_code
_entity_poly.pdbx_strand_id
1 'polypeptide(L)'
;LYSDVTEDYRSPAEPMSGDTVKIRLRTGRYNVDKAYMYVNNVECPMTKIKAVGLFDYYEASVKVGEEKLYYYFKVETGKVVCYYNQIGAIKELNTYYNFQIMPGFKTPDWAKGAVMYQIFADRFCDGDKSNNVLDDEYSYIGEHVCQVKDWDKYPANMGVREFYGGDLQGVLDKLDYLSELGVEVIYFNPLFVSPSNHKYDIQDYDY
;
A
#
# COMPACT_ATOMS: atom_id res chain seq x y z
N LEU A 1 -10.33 1.04 -19.22
CA LEU A 1 -9.07 1.77 -19.17
C LEU A 1 -8.17 1.16 -18.10
N TYR A 2 -6.86 1.15 -18.33
CA TYR A 2 -5.89 0.70 -17.33
C TYR A 2 -4.50 1.30 -17.62
N SER A 3 -3.87 1.78 -16.59
CA SER A 3 -2.46 2.16 -16.51
C SER A 3 -2.04 2.09 -15.04
N ASP A 4 -0.77 1.84 -14.79
CA ASP A 4 -0.18 1.85 -13.46
C ASP A 4 1.24 2.44 -13.50
N VAL A 5 1.98 2.27 -12.41
CA VAL A 5 3.33 2.81 -12.26
C VAL A 5 4.42 1.75 -12.44
N THR A 6 4.06 0.54 -12.88
CA THR A 6 5.01 -0.53 -13.17
C THR A 6 5.76 -0.30 -14.46
N GLU A 7 6.86 -1.01 -14.68
CA GLU A 7 7.69 -0.91 -15.88
C GLU A 7 6.93 -1.20 -17.17
N ASP A 8 5.85 -1.99 -17.09
CA ASP A 8 5.00 -2.28 -18.25
C ASP A 8 4.22 -1.05 -18.74
N TYR A 9 3.89 -0.11 -17.84
CA TYR A 9 3.09 1.07 -18.13
C TYR A 9 3.83 2.38 -17.96
N ARG A 10 4.94 2.39 -17.24
CA ARG A 10 5.83 3.55 -17.05
C ARG A 10 7.28 3.11 -17.11
N SER A 11 7.96 3.40 -18.20
CA SER A 11 9.34 2.94 -18.42
C SER A 11 10.29 4.11 -18.73
N PRO A 12 11.35 4.33 -17.91
CA PRO A 12 11.65 3.62 -16.68
C PRO A 12 10.62 3.91 -15.57
N ALA A 13 10.35 2.93 -14.69
CA ALA A 13 9.39 3.08 -13.60
C ALA A 13 9.89 4.06 -12.51
N GLU A 14 11.20 4.12 -12.29
CA GLU A 14 11.89 4.99 -11.33
C GLU A 14 12.86 5.93 -12.07
N PRO A 15 12.36 6.98 -12.75
CA PRO A 15 13.20 7.81 -13.60
C PRO A 15 14.07 8.80 -12.80
N MET A 16 15.23 9.10 -13.37
CA MET A 16 16.09 10.18 -12.95
C MET A 16 15.76 11.48 -13.69
N SER A 17 16.23 12.61 -13.17
CA SER A 17 16.19 13.87 -13.91
C SER A 17 16.96 13.74 -15.24
N GLY A 18 16.37 14.22 -16.31
CA GLY A 18 16.89 14.10 -17.67
C GLY A 18 16.38 12.89 -18.45
N ASP A 19 15.78 11.90 -17.81
CA ASP A 19 15.22 10.74 -18.50
C ASP A 19 14.00 11.09 -19.34
N THR A 20 13.76 10.28 -20.38
CA THR A 20 12.52 10.29 -21.13
C THR A 20 11.71 9.06 -20.73
N VAL A 21 10.57 9.30 -20.11
CA VAL A 21 9.67 8.25 -19.61
C VAL A 21 8.57 7.98 -20.63
N LYS A 22 8.43 6.71 -21.01
CA LYS A 22 7.30 6.24 -21.82
C LYS A 22 6.15 5.85 -20.90
N ILE A 23 4.98 6.38 -21.18
CA ILE A 23 3.77 6.13 -20.38
C ILE A 23 2.72 5.51 -21.27
N ARG A 24 2.13 4.41 -20.83
CA ARG A 24 1.15 3.61 -21.58
C ARG A 24 -0.22 3.66 -20.94
N LEU A 25 -1.22 3.62 -21.80
CA LEU A 25 -2.62 3.42 -21.44
C LEU A 25 -3.16 2.22 -22.22
N ARG A 26 -3.77 1.26 -21.54
CA ARG A 26 -4.50 0.14 -22.12
C ARG A 26 -5.99 0.46 -22.14
N THR A 27 -6.64 0.20 -23.28
CA THR A 27 -8.07 0.37 -23.45
C THR A 27 -8.71 -0.91 -23.98
N GLY A 28 -10.02 -1.03 -23.92
CA GLY A 28 -10.74 -2.03 -24.70
C GLY A 28 -10.49 -1.82 -26.19
N ARG A 29 -10.40 -2.91 -26.94
CA ARG A 29 -10.14 -2.87 -28.38
C ARG A 29 -11.27 -2.14 -29.14
N TYR A 30 -10.90 -1.23 -30.03
CA TYR A 30 -11.82 -0.39 -30.79
C TYR A 30 -12.76 0.49 -29.95
N ASN A 31 -12.43 0.75 -28.70
CA ASN A 31 -13.30 1.45 -27.75
C ASN A 31 -12.91 2.92 -27.50
N VAL A 32 -11.85 3.41 -28.13
CA VAL A 32 -11.34 4.76 -27.95
C VAL A 32 -10.95 5.35 -29.29
N ASP A 33 -11.50 6.52 -29.65
CA ASP A 33 -11.17 7.25 -30.85
C ASP A 33 -9.86 8.04 -30.69
N LYS A 34 -9.69 8.68 -29.50
CA LYS A 34 -8.50 9.48 -29.17
C LYS A 34 -8.11 9.27 -27.74
N ALA A 35 -6.81 9.18 -27.50
CA ALA A 35 -6.22 9.11 -26.17
C ALA A 35 -5.19 10.23 -26.00
N TYR A 36 -5.22 10.85 -24.83
CA TYR A 36 -4.30 11.92 -24.44
C TYR A 36 -3.77 11.66 -23.06
N MET A 37 -2.52 12.00 -22.84
CA MET A 37 -1.90 12.16 -21.53
C MET A 37 -1.78 13.66 -21.25
N TYR A 38 -2.16 14.09 -20.07
CA TYR A 38 -1.93 15.44 -19.58
C TYR A 38 -0.84 15.41 -18.52
N VAL A 39 0.23 16.16 -18.73
CA VAL A 39 1.34 16.31 -17.79
C VAL A 39 1.38 17.75 -17.31
N ASN A 40 1.20 17.97 -16.00
CA ASN A 40 1.09 19.32 -15.41
C ASN A 40 0.12 20.20 -16.20
N ASN A 41 -1.03 19.63 -16.61
CA ASN A 41 -2.08 20.23 -17.43
C ASN A 41 -1.70 20.55 -18.90
N VAL A 42 -0.55 20.12 -19.36
CA VAL A 42 -0.16 20.21 -20.78
C VAL A 42 -0.59 18.94 -21.52
N GLU A 43 -1.32 19.10 -22.61
CA GLU A 43 -1.81 17.99 -23.43
C GLU A 43 -0.69 17.33 -24.22
N CYS A 44 -0.60 16.01 -24.12
CA CYS A 44 0.30 15.17 -24.89
C CYS A 44 -0.52 14.10 -25.62
N PRO A 45 -0.73 14.20 -26.96
CA PRO A 45 -1.42 13.16 -27.70
C PRO A 45 -0.72 11.81 -27.59
N MET A 46 -1.49 10.73 -27.41
CA MET A 46 -0.95 9.38 -27.34
C MET A 46 -1.11 8.66 -28.67
N THR A 47 -0.10 7.90 -29.04
CA THR A 47 -0.11 7.08 -30.27
C THR A 47 -0.46 5.63 -29.91
N LYS A 48 -1.35 5.03 -30.68
CA LYS A 48 -1.63 3.59 -30.60
C LYS A 48 -0.41 2.82 -31.08
N ILE A 49 0.20 2.02 -30.21
CA ILE A 49 1.44 1.29 -30.50
C ILE A 49 1.23 -0.18 -30.82
N LYS A 50 0.19 -0.80 -30.24
CA LYS A 50 -0.11 -2.22 -30.46
C LYS A 50 -1.55 -2.56 -30.10
N ALA A 51 -2.01 -3.71 -30.58
CA ALA A 51 -3.24 -4.36 -30.16
C ALA A 51 -2.91 -5.82 -29.78
N VAL A 52 -3.34 -6.23 -28.59
CA VAL A 52 -3.10 -7.58 -28.08
C VAL A 52 -4.40 -8.13 -27.47
N GLY A 53 -4.90 -9.23 -28.04
CA GLY A 53 -6.17 -9.82 -27.62
C GLY A 53 -7.32 -8.80 -27.71
N LEU A 54 -7.97 -8.55 -26.59
CA LEU A 54 -9.12 -7.64 -26.47
C LEU A 54 -8.71 -6.20 -26.14
N PHE A 55 -7.43 -5.83 -26.25
CA PHE A 55 -6.92 -4.55 -25.80
C PHE A 55 -6.13 -3.81 -26.87
N ASP A 56 -6.28 -2.48 -26.87
CA ASP A 56 -5.43 -1.51 -27.56
C ASP A 56 -4.51 -0.81 -26.57
N TYR A 57 -3.27 -0.56 -26.97
CA TYR A 57 -2.26 0.13 -26.16
C TYR A 57 -1.84 1.43 -26.82
N TYR A 58 -1.88 2.49 -26.05
CA TYR A 58 -1.45 3.84 -26.44
C TYR A 58 -0.22 4.22 -25.62
N GLU A 59 0.69 4.98 -26.22
CA GLU A 59 1.92 5.44 -25.58
C GLU A 59 2.15 6.92 -25.88
N ALA A 60 2.64 7.65 -24.88
CA ALA A 60 3.25 8.95 -25.00
C ALA A 60 4.54 9.01 -24.20
N SER A 61 5.40 9.97 -24.49
CA SER A 61 6.66 10.16 -23.78
C SER A 61 6.71 11.54 -23.15
N VAL A 62 7.31 11.63 -21.97
CA VAL A 62 7.57 12.88 -21.27
C VAL A 62 9.03 12.95 -20.84
N LYS A 63 9.67 14.10 -21.01
CA LYS A 63 11.00 14.35 -20.47
C LYS A 63 10.86 14.80 -19.02
N VAL A 64 11.57 14.12 -18.12
CA VAL A 64 11.53 14.37 -16.68
C VAL A 64 12.61 15.41 -16.35
N GLY A 65 12.20 16.48 -15.64
CA GLY A 65 13.11 17.48 -15.07
C GLY A 65 13.51 17.14 -13.64
N GLU A 66 13.82 18.15 -12.84
CA GLU A 66 14.11 18.00 -11.41
C GLU A 66 12.85 18.00 -10.55
N GLU A 67 11.80 18.63 -11.07
CA GLU A 67 10.54 18.80 -10.34
C GLU A 67 9.61 17.61 -10.52
N LYS A 68 8.77 17.38 -9.50
CA LYS A 68 7.71 16.38 -9.53
C LYS A 68 6.72 16.68 -10.64
N LEU A 69 6.35 15.65 -11.42
CA LEU A 69 5.33 15.72 -12.46
C LEU A 69 4.06 15.02 -12.01
N TYR A 70 2.92 15.58 -12.42
CA TYR A 70 1.60 14.98 -12.23
C TYR A 70 0.98 14.70 -13.58
N TYR A 71 0.37 13.52 -13.76
CA TYR A 71 -0.27 13.19 -15.03
C TYR A 71 -1.56 12.40 -14.83
N TYR A 72 -2.42 12.52 -15.81
CA TYR A 72 -3.65 11.75 -15.98
C TYR A 72 -3.92 11.50 -17.45
N PHE A 73 -4.90 10.67 -17.74
CA PHE A 73 -5.31 10.40 -19.12
C PHE A 73 -6.70 10.94 -19.38
N LYS A 74 -6.92 11.37 -20.64
CA LYS A 74 -8.23 11.72 -21.19
C LYS A 74 -8.44 10.85 -22.41
N VAL A 75 -9.61 10.24 -22.53
CA VAL A 75 -10.01 9.47 -23.71
C VAL A 75 -11.32 9.99 -24.26
N GLU A 76 -11.46 9.92 -25.55
CA GLU A 76 -12.64 10.36 -26.29
C GLU A 76 -13.18 9.20 -27.13
N THR A 77 -14.51 8.98 -27.08
CA THR A 77 -15.24 8.02 -27.90
C THR A 77 -16.54 8.68 -28.36
N GLY A 78 -16.63 9.04 -29.63
CA GLY A 78 -17.75 9.85 -30.16
C GLY A 78 -17.89 11.18 -29.40
N LYS A 79 -19.00 11.34 -28.68
CA LYS A 79 -19.26 12.53 -27.80
C LYS A 79 -18.91 12.30 -26.34
N VAL A 80 -18.47 11.10 -25.97
CA VAL A 80 -18.14 10.75 -24.59
C VAL A 80 -16.70 11.09 -24.30
N VAL A 81 -16.48 11.80 -23.21
CA VAL A 81 -15.16 12.08 -22.63
C VAL A 81 -15.05 11.38 -21.28
N CYS A 82 -13.94 10.72 -21.04
CA CYS A 82 -13.63 10.05 -19.80
C CYS A 82 -12.18 10.36 -19.41
N TYR A 83 -11.96 10.56 -18.11
CA TYR A 83 -10.64 10.72 -17.52
C TYR A 83 -10.22 9.44 -16.82
N TYR A 84 -8.92 9.23 -16.68
CA TYR A 84 -8.37 8.10 -15.95
C TYR A 84 -7.15 8.55 -15.14
N ASN A 85 -7.17 8.23 -13.84
CA ASN A 85 -6.07 8.44 -12.89
C ASN A 85 -6.06 7.30 -11.84
N GLN A 86 -5.43 7.50 -10.68
CA GLN A 86 -5.26 6.45 -9.66
C GLN A 86 -6.58 5.87 -9.12
N ILE A 87 -7.69 6.60 -9.15
CA ILE A 87 -9.01 6.10 -8.74
C ILE A 87 -9.79 5.42 -9.86
N GLY A 88 -9.20 5.32 -11.07
CA GLY A 88 -9.81 4.66 -12.20
C GLY A 88 -10.47 5.60 -13.21
N ALA A 89 -11.48 5.10 -13.92
CA ALA A 89 -12.20 5.82 -14.98
C ALA A 89 -13.33 6.68 -14.38
N ILE A 90 -13.30 7.98 -14.64
CA ILE A 90 -14.20 8.99 -14.09
C ILE A 90 -14.70 9.96 -15.16
N LYS A 91 -15.91 10.51 -14.97
CA LYS A 91 -16.48 11.53 -15.87
C LYS A 91 -15.98 12.93 -15.55
N GLU A 92 -15.78 13.24 -14.26
CA GLU A 92 -15.31 14.52 -13.76
C GLU A 92 -13.93 14.33 -13.15
N LEU A 93 -12.95 15.09 -13.64
CA LEU A 93 -11.57 14.96 -13.21
C LEU A 93 -11.38 15.44 -11.77
N ASN A 94 -10.84 14.57 -10.91
CA ASN A 94 -10.32 14.94 -9.61
C ASN A 94 -8.80 14.85 -9.63
N THR A 95 -8.13 15.98 -9.73
CA THR A 95 -6.67 16.08 -9.89
C THR A 95 -5.88 15.64 -8.66
N TYR A 96 -6.50 15.54 -7.49
CA TYR A 96 -5.86 15.03 -6.26
C TYR A 96 -5.33 13.60 -6.45
N TYR A 97 -5.98 12.81 -7.28
CA TYR A 97 -5.61 11.42 -7.59
C TYR A 97 -4.80 11.26 -8.88
N ASN A 98 -4.18 12.31 -9.38
CA ASN A 98 -3.30 12.17 -10.53
C ASN A 98 -2.11 11.27 -10.22
N PHE A 99 -1.64 10.52 -11.22
CA PHE A 99 -0.37 9.81 -11.13
C PHE A 99 0.77 10.80 -10.92
N GLN A 100 1.83 10.34 -10.27
CA GLN A 100 2.99 11.17 -9.97
C GLN A 100 4.27 10.52 -10.48
N ILE A 101 5.18 11.34 -10.96
CA ILE A 101 6.58 10.98 -11.21
C ILE A 101 7.43 11.84 -10.27
N MET A 102 8.19 11.19 -9.42
CA MET A 102 9.17 11.83 -8.53
C MET A 102 10.58 11.51 -9.06
N PRO A 103 11.26 12.45 -9.71
CA PRO A 103 12.59 12.22 -10.24
C PRO A 103 13.58 11.85 -9.15
N GLY A 104 14.44 10.87 -9.42
CA GLY A 104 15.47 10.43 -8.46
C GLY A 104 14.97 9.61 -7.27
N PHE A 105 13.66 9.36 -7.18
CA PHE A 105 13.15 8.40 -6.20
C PHE A 105 13.48 6.98 -6.63
N LYS A 106 14.17 6.25 -5.76
CA LYS A 106 14.47 4.83 -5.97
C LYS A 106 14.02 4.02 -4.76
N THR A 107 13.18 3.04 -4.99
CA THR A 107 12.85 2.03 -3.97
C THR A 107 14.10 1.20 -3.68
N PRO A 108 14.50 1.01 -2.41
CA PRO A 108 15.61 0.13 -2.07
C PRO A 108 15.43 -1.26 -2.67
N ASP A 109 16.50 -1.83 -3.21
CA ASP A 109 16.40 -3.10 -3.93
C ASP A 109 15.93 -4.26 -3.03
N TRP A 110 16.26 -4.22 -1.74
CA TRP A 110 15.79 -5.20 -0.75
C TRP A 110 14.27 -5.16 -0.52
N ALA A 111 13.62 -4.01 -0.75
CA ALA A 111 12.17 -3.86 -0.54
C ALA A 111 11.34 -4.33 -1.75
N LYS A 112 12.00 -4.48 -2.93
CA LYS A 112 11.30 -4.88 -4.16
C LYS A 112 11.00 -6.38 -4.14
N GLY A 113 9.72 -6.70 -4.00
CA GLY A 113 9.24 -8.09 -3.93
C GLY A 113 9.39 -8.74 -2.56
N ALA A 114 9.86 -8.00 -1.53
CA ALA A 114 9.98 -8.52 -0.18
C ALA A 114 8.62 -8.94 0.40
N VAL A 115 8.60 -10.10 1.04
CA VAL A 115 7.45 -10.58 1.79
C VAL A 115 7.43 -9.92 3.16
N MET A 116 6.43 -9.07 3.40
CA MET A 116 6.24 -8.39 4.67
C MET A 116 5.19 -9.10 5.50
N TYR A 117 5.48 -9.33 6.78
CA TYR A 117 4.56 -9.92 7.74
C TYR A 117 4.26 -8.92 8.85
N GLN A 118 2.99 -8.53 8.99
CA GLN A 118 2.57 -7.65 10.08
C GLN A 118 2.25 -8.46 11.32
N ILE A 119 2.85 -8.10 12.46
CA ILE A 119 2.66 -8.77 13.74
C ILE A 119 1.86 -7.86 14.69
N PHE A 120 0.73 -8.36 15.14
CA PHE A 120 0.02 -7.89 16.30
C PHE A 120 0.55 -8.70 17.50
N ALA A 121 1.51 -8.14 18.27
CA ALA A 121 2.30 -8.89 19.24
C ALA A 121 1.44 -9.69 20.22
N ASP A 122 0.44 -9.06 20.86
CA ASP A 122 -0.46 -9.71 21.82
C ASP A 122 -1.15 -10.98 21.27
N ARG A 123 -1.34 -11.06 19.96
CA ARG A 123 -2.07 -12.14 19.28
C ARG A 123 -1.18 -13.07 18.46
N PHE A 124 0.14 -13.04 18.66
CA PHE A 124 1.08 -13.81 17.84
C PHE A 124 1.63 -15.06 18.55
N CYS A 125 2.34 -14.89 19.65
CA CYS A 125 2.89 -15.98 20.47
C CYS A 125 3.24 -15.49 21.86
N ASP A 126 2.82 -16.20 22.89
CA ASP A 126 3.17 -15.97 24.29
C ASP A 126 4.48 -16.71 24.61
N GLY A 127 5.60 -15.97 24.64
CA GLY A 127 6.94 -16.50 24.90
C GLY A 127 7.36 -16.39 26.35
N ASP A 128 6.97 -15.33 27.05
CA ASP A 128 7.28 -15.11 28.47
C ASP A 128 6.00 -14.84 29.28
N LYS A 129 5.47 -15.87 29.90
CA LYS A 129 4.26 -15.80 30.70
C LYS A 129 4.38 -14.91 31.96
N SER A 130 5.58 -14.50 32.33
CA SER A 130 5.79 -13.65 33.50
C SER A 130 5.40 -12.19 33.26
N ASN A 131 5.31 -11.77 32.01
CA ASN A 131 4.94 -10.41 31.61
C ASN A 131 3.47 -10.27 31.16
N ASN A 132 2.68 -11.34 31.23
CA ASN A 132 1.28 -11.33 30.82
C ASN A 132 0.42 -10.44 31.72
N VAL A 133 -0.48 -9.68 31.10
CA VAL A 133 -1.53 -8.94 31.79
C VAL A 133 -2.46 -9.94 32.51
N LEU A 134 -2.72 -9.71 33.80
CA LEU A 134 -3.55 -10.58 34.60
C LEU A 134 -5.02 -10.10 34.59
N ASP A 135 -5.92 -11.02 34.98
CA ASP A 135 -7.32 -10.67 35.19
C ASP A 135 -7.44 -9.57 36.26
N ASP A 136 -8.24 -8.53 35.96
CA ASP A 136 -8.52 -7.39 36.86
C ASP A 136 -7.30 -6.55 37.28
N GLU A 137 -6.16 -6.65 36.57
CA GLU A 137 -4.94 -5.93 36.88
C GLU A 137 -5.13 -4.41 36.85
N TYR A 138 -5.92 -3.93 35.90
CA TYR A 138 -6.33 -2.54 35.78
C TYR A 138 -7.67 -2.40 35.01
N SER A 139 -8.16 -1.17 34.92
CA SER A 139 -9.38 -0.86 34.14
C SER A 139 -9.05 -0.03 32.92
N TYR A 140 -9.68 -0.35 31.79
CA TYR A 140 -9.57 0.39 30.54
C TYR A 140 -10.96 0.53 29.91
N ILE A 141 -11.33 1.77 29.51
CA ILE A 141 -12.67 2.12 28.98
C ILE A 141 -13.79 1.60 29.90
N GLY A 142 -13.67 1.89 31.20
CA GLY A 142 -14.72 1.67 32.20
C GLY A 142 -14.95 0.23 32.66
N GLU A 143 -14.14 -0.74 32.21
CA GLU A 143 -14.19 -2.13 32.62
C GLU A 143 -12.79 -2.70 32.85
N HIS A 144 -12.70 -3.82 33.56
CA HIS A 144 -11.45 -4.49 33.86
C HIS A 144 -10.87 -5.21 32.63
N VAL A 145 -9.54 -5.28 32.56
CA VAL A 145 -8.82 -6.11 31.60
C VAL A 145 -8.90 -7.58 32.00
N CYS A 146 -8.75 -8.47 31.03
CA CYS A 146 -8.75 -9.90 31.29
C CYS A 146 -7.69 -10.64 30.47
N GLN A 147 -7.12 -11.69 31.04
CA GLN A 147 -6.24 -12.62 30.37
C GLN A 147 -7.05 -13.68 29.62
N VAL A 148 -6.77 -13.85 28.32
CA VAL A 148 -7.37 -14.93 27.52
C VAL A 148 -6.46 -16.15 27.55
N LYS A 149 -6.93 -17.23 28.13
CA LYS A 149 -6.19 -18.51 28.25
C LYS A 149 -6.42 -19.44 27.06
N ASP A 150 -7.61 -19.35 26.46
CA ASP A 150 -7.99 -20.13 25.27
C ASP A 150 -7.72 -19.28 24.01
N TRP A 151 -6.64 -19.57 23.31
CA TRP A 151 -6.24 -18.85 22.10
C TRP A 151 -7.18 -19.09 20.91
N ASP A 152 -8.00 -20.13 20.95
CA ASP A 152 -9.00 -20.42 19.93
C ASP A 152 -10.31 -19.66 20.16
N LYS A 153 -10.44 -18.96 21.30
CA LYS A 153 -11.61 -18.14 21.61
C LYS A 153 -11.74 -16.97 20.64
N TYR A 154 -12.94 -16.75 20.12
CA TYR A 154 -13.25 -15.54 19.37
C TYR A 154 -13.16 -14.30 20.26
N PRO A 155 -12.56 -13.18 19.81
CA PRO A 155 -12.53 -11.93 20.55
C PRO A 155 -13.94 -11.43 20.87
N ALA A 156 -14.11 -10.84 22.06
CA ALA A 156 -15.34 -10.15 22.43
C ALA A 156 -15.56 -8.87 21.58
N ASN A 157 -16.78 -8.30 21.61
CA ASN A 157 -17.10 -7.06 20.92
C ASN A 157 -16.20 -5.88 21.33
N MET A 158 -15.75 -5.86 22.59
CA MET A 158 -14.76 -4.90 23.13
C MET A 158 -13.44 -5.59 23.43
N GLY A 159 -12.94 -6.38 22.48
CA GLY A 159 -11.75 -7.20 22.61
C GLY A 159 -10.43 -6.45 22.85
N VAL A 160 -10.45 -5.11 22.92
CA VAL A 160 -9.27 -4.27 23.24
C VAL A 160 -8.75 -4.46 24.66
N ARG A 161 -9.56 -5.06 25.54
CA ARG A 161 -9.24 -5.39 26.94
C ARG A 161 -8.87 -6.85 27.16
N GLU A 162 -8.96 -7.67 26.12
CA GLU A 162 -8.62 -9.09 26.16
C GLU A 162 -7.17 -9.29 25.74
N PHE A 163 -6.32 -9.69 26.69
CA PHE A 163 -4.89 -9.92 26.47
C PHE A 163 -4.61 -11.41 26.31
N TYR A 164 -4.01 -11.78 25.19
CA TYR A 164 -3.60 -13.17 24.87
C TYR A 164 -2.17 -13.46 25.37
N GLY A 165 -1.41 -12.42 25.71
CA GLY A 165 -0.08 -12.54 26.28
C GLY A 165 1.04 -12.69 25.26
N GLY A 166 0.75 -12.52 23.96
CA GLY A 166 1.82 -12.49 22.95
C GLY A 166 2.79 -11.34 23.17
N ASP A 167 4.08 -11.62 23.01
CA ASP A 167 5.18 -10.71 23.33
C ASP A 167 6.35 -10.81 22.34
N LEU A 168 7.41 -10.03 22.55
CA LEU A 168 8.61 -10.06 21.72
C LEU A 168 9.41 -11.35 21.87
N GLN A 169 9.37 -12.00 23.05
CA GLN A 169 10.00 -13.30 23.24
C GLN A 169 9.30 -14.34 22.37
N GLY A 170 7.97 -14.33 22.30
CA GLY A 170 7.20 -15.19 21.42
C GLY A 170 7.51 -14.95 19.93
N VAL A 171 7.80 -13.71 19.54
CA VAL A 171 8.26 -13.43 18.18
C VAL A 171 9.64 -14.03 17.93
N LEU A 172 10.58 -13.89 18.89
CA LEU A 172 11.90 -14.53 18.80
C LEU A 172 11.79 -16.05 18.64
N ASP A 173 10.94 -16.69 19.41
CA ASP A 173 10.71 -18.14 19.39
C ASP A 173 10.09 -18.61 18.06
N LYS A 174 9.51 -17.69 17.28
CA LYS A 174 8.88 -17.95 15.98
C LYS A 174 9.67 -17.45 14.77
N LEU A 175 10.91 -16.99 14.94
CA LEU A 175 11.72 -16.50 13.82
C LEU A 175 11.99 -17.58 12.77
N ASP A 176 12.23 -18.82 13.16
CA ASP A 176 12.42 -19.92 12.23
C ASP A 176 11.16 -20.16 11.39
N TYR A 177 9.98 -20.15 12.01
CA TYR A 177 8.70 -20.22 11.31
C TYR A 177 8.53 -19.09 10.29
N LEU A 178 8.83 -17.84 10.67
CA LEU A 178 8.75 -16.69 9.77
C LEU A 178 9.74 -16.81 8.61
N SER A 179 10.95 -17.28 8.90
CA SER A 179 11.99 -17.54 7.88
C SER A 179 11.58 -18.63 6.90
N GLU A 180 11.04 -19.76 7.37
CA GLU A 180 10.53 -20.85 6.53
C GLU A 180 9.34 -20.40 5.66
N LEU A 181 8.52 -19.45 6.16
CA LEU A 181 7.44 -18.83 5.40
C LEU A 181 7.95 -17.87 4.31
N GLY A 182 9.26 -17.54 4.31
CA GLY A 182 9.88 -16.60 3.37
C GLY A 182 9.68 -15.12 3.73
N VAL A 183 9.44 -14.82 5.00
CA VAL A 183 9.30 -13.43 5.48
C VAL A 183 10.68 -12.76 5.51
N GLU A 184 10.77 -11.60 4.83
CA GLU A 184 12.00 -10.80 4.77
C GLU A 184 11.91 -9.52 5.59
N VAL A 185 10.69 -9.07 5.88
CA VAL A 185 10.42 -7.84 6.66
C VAL A 185 9.32 -8.10 7.67
N ILE A 186 9.60 -7.80 8.93
CA ILE A 186 8.59 -7.78 10.00
C ILE A 186 8.15 -6.34 10.24
N TYR A 187 6.84 -6.12 10.21
CA TYR A 187 6.21 -4.86 10.59
C TYR A 187 5.41 -5.08 11.87
N PHE A 188 5.79 -4.42 12.96
CA PHE A 188 5.04 -4.51 14.20
C PHE A 188 3.90 -3.50 14.28
N ASN A 189 2.74 -3.91 14.82
CA ASN A 189 1.84 -2.99 15.48
C ASN A 189 2.60 -2.32 16.64
N PRO A 190 2.11 -1.19 17.20
CA PRO A 190 2.82 -0.51 18.28
C PRO A 190 3.20 -1.49 19.41
N LEU A 191 4.39 -1.29 19.99
CA LEU A 191 4.98 -2.19 21.02
C LEU A 191 5.10 -1.54 22.40
N PHE A 192 5.03 -0.20 22.44
CA PHE A 192 5.26 0.57 23.67
C PHE A 192 4.13 0.45 24.68
N VAL A 193 4.37 0.94 25.89
CA VAL A 193 3.39 0.89 27.00
C VAL A 193 2.07 1.52 26.59
N SER A 194 1.00 0.77 26.77
CA SER A 194 -0.35 1.15 26.38
C SER A 194 -1.37 0.35 27.18
N PRO A 195 -2.54 0.92 27.53
CA PRO A 195 -3.58 0.23 28.29
C PRO A 195 -4.39 -0.76 27.43
N SER A 196 -4.28 -0.70 26.10
CA SER A 196 -4.94 -1.63 25.18
C SER A 196 -4.01 -2.70 24.65
N ASN A 197 -4.56 -3.84 24.28
CA ASN A 197 -3.80 -4.92 23.65
C ASN A 197 -3.21 -4.54 22.29
N HIS A 198 -3.87 -3.65 21.52
CA HIS A 198 -3.40 -3.19 20.21
C HIS A 198 -2.32 -2.10 20.28
N LYS A 199 -2.14 -1.47 21.43
CA LYS A 199 -1.09 -0.49 21.74
C LYS A 199 -1.04 0.76 20.83
N TYR A 200 -2.13 1.13 20.13
CA TYR A 200 -2.20 2.38 19.36
C TYR A 200 -2.42 3.62 20.22
N ASP A 201 -2.81 3.44 21.48
CA ASP A 201 -2.99 4.47 22.52
C ASP A 201 -1.78 4.51 23.46
N ILE A 202 -0.61 4.70 22.87
CA ILE A 202 0.70 4.72 23.54
C ILE A 202 0.71 5.79 24.63
N GLN A 203 1.12 5.39 25.84
CA GLN A 203 1.29 6.26 27.00
C GLN A 203 2.74 6.64 27.24
N ASP A 204 3.67 5.77 26.87
CA ASP A 204 5.09 5.97 27.05
C ASP A 204 5.86 5.33 25.90
N TYR A 205 6.83 6.07 25.35
CA TYR A 205 7.69 5.61 24.26
C TYR A 205 9.06 5.12 24.73
N ASP A 206 9.37 5.28 26.01
CA ASP A 206 10.65 4.85 26.58
C ASP A 206 10.58 3.41 27.12
N TYR A 207 9.36 2.85 27.21
CA TYR A 207 9.08 1.50 27.71
C TYR A 207 8.14 0.73 26.78
#